data_6402f15917aba81aa9e4835ba54ad472
#
_entry.id   6402f15917aba81aa9e4835ba54ad472
#
_cell.length_a   1.000
_cell.length_b   1.000
_cell.length_c   1.000
_cell.angle_alpha   90.00
_cell.angle_beta   90.00
_cell.angle_gamma   90.00
#
_symmetry.space_group_name_H-M   'P 1'
#
loop_
_entity.id
_entity.type
_entity.pdbx_description
1 polymer ?
#
loop_
_entity_poly.entity_id
_entity_poly.type
_entity_poly.pdbx_seq_one_letter_code
_entity_poly.pdbx_strand_id
1 'polypeptide(L)'
;MSTLTEPLRLLLIAQQDVWEAAVRECLAGLSEACTLLRATEWGAHWDETIEEAGLVLVLATPECQPPAGRCAWPQVLLLESEPPEPPVGVSDWLVLPDLNADALRRCVRHVCERSVLEGTLQRLAEEDTLTGIANRQGFLAMLATSLAGGDGRGLALGHLDLDNFRHANDCLGYQAGDRLILEVVTRLKAQLSPGDRLARLGGDEFALLIDTRRDSQRAERLAEQIVEALGEPYWVDGESLLIGCSLGIAHGQARTDPDPLMWHAHIAMRQAKSVQGCTFHVFNERINRHARSMADLEGELRRALRRDELEMHYQPRLDLPSGRIVGLEALVRWRHAERGLLGPSEFVPLAEQSGLIVPLGYWVLARALEDMQTLRNVGIAPLHMAVNLSFRQFQDSQLLSTLSRLINDRGIDASWLEFELTETAVMRRNDQVRHTMDALGQLGVRFSLDDFGTGFSSFVHLSSLPIALLKIDRTFVAGMDERAESRQLVKAMVNLAHNLHLEVVAEGVETVEQLDELRRYGCNQVQGFLVSRPLPLQPLMAYLQAGLDHHADARLR
;
A
#
# COMPACT_ATOMS: atom_id res chain seq x y z
N MET A 1 21.95 -24.70 32.80
CA MET A 1 22.23 -26.16 32.78
C MET A 1 21.00 -26.82 32.11
N SER A 2 20.94 -26.89 30.81
CA SER A 2 19.89 -27.68 30.15
C SER A 2 20.42 -29.11 30.01
N THR A 3 19.84 -30.00 30.81
CA THR A 3 19.96 -31.45 30.67
C THR A 3 19.40 -31.83 29.31
N LEU A 4 20.20 -32.53 28.51
CA LEU A 4 19.69 -33.22 27.32
C LEU A 4 18.57 -34.16 27.76
N THR A 5 17.33 -33.83 27.49
CA THR A 5 16.14 -34.58 27.92
C THR A 5 15.83 -35.78 27.02
N GLU A 6 16.55 -35.87 25.90
CA GLU A 6 16.40 -37.01 24.97
C GLU A 6 17.68 -37.86 24.94
N PRO A 7 17.56 -39.17 24.69
CA PRO A 7 18.73 -40.07 24.62
C PRO A 7 19.64 -39.64 23.47
N LEU A 8 20.92 -39.50 23.74
CA LEU A 8 21.96 -39.17 22.75
C LEU A 8 22.06 -40.28 21.69
N ARG A 9 21.95 -39.92 20.43
CA ARG A 9 22.08 -40.84 19.31
C ARG A 9 23.29 -40.48 18.46
N LEU A 10 24.18 -41.47 18.25
CA LEU A 10 25.41 -41.32 17.49
C LEU A 10 25.44 -42.30 16.34
N LEU A 11 25.87 -41.85 15.16
CA LEU A 11 26.23 -42.73 14.04
C LEU A 11 27.76 -42.81 13.93
N LEU A 12 28.34 -43.96 14.13
CA LEU A 12 29.76 -44.21 13.89
C LEU A 12 29.97 -44.82 12.48
N ILE A 13 30.77 -44.13 11.68
CA ILE A 13 31.17 -44.62 10.35
C ILE A 13 32.67 -44.90 10.37
N ALA A 14 33.03 -46.17 10.51
CA ALA A 14 34.42 -46.61 10.60
C ALA A 14 34.57 -48.03 10.07
N GLN A 15 35.65 -48.29 9.32
CA GLN A 15 35.98 -49.62 8.79
C GLN A 15 36.59 -50.55 9.84
N GLN A 16 37.32 -49.97 10.79
CA GLN A 16 38.04 -50.71 11.82
C GLN A 16 37.23 -50.88 13.10
N ASP A 17 37.20 -52.07 13.69
CA ASP A 17 36.46 -52.37 14.93
C ASP A 17 37.05 -51.67 16.17
N VAL A 18 38.32 -51.24 16.10
CA VAL A 18 38.98 -50.49 17.18
C VAL A 18 38.24 -49.23 17.54
N TRP A 19 37.72 -48.51 16.56
CA TRP A 19 36.94 -47.28 16.77
C TRP A 19 35.60 -47.54 17.47
N GLU A 20 34.94 -48.62 17.09
CA GLU A 20 33.70 -49.01 17.75
C GLU A 20 33.94 -49.38 19.20
N ALA A 21 34.98 -50.17 19.48
CA ALA A 21 35.33 -50.57 20.86
C ALA A 21 35.65 -49.32 21.71
N ALA A 22 36.50 -48.42 21.22
CA ALA A 22 36.88 -47.20 21.93
C ALA A 22 35.67 -46.28 22.18
N VAL A 23 34.79 -46.03 21.19
CA VAL A 23 33.59 -45.22 21.36
C VAL A 23 32.61 -45.89 22.32
N ARG A 24 32.38 -47.19 22.25
CA ARG A 24 31.52 -47.92 23.20
C ARG A 24 32.05 -47.88 24.64
N GLU A 25 33.35 -47.97 24.86
CA GLU A 25 33.98 -47.84 26.17
C GLU A 25 33.73 -46.44 26.72
N CYS A 26 33.89 -45.40 25.89
CA CYS A 26 33.59 -44.01 26.30
C CYS A 26 32.09 -43.84 26.62
N LEU A 27 31.19 -44.41 25.83
CA LEU A 27 29.76 -44.34 26.08
C LEU A 27 29.32 -45.05 27.35
N ALA A 28 29.95 -46.17 27.68
CA ALA A 28 29.72 -46.90 28.95
C ALA A 28 30.07 -46.07 30.20
N GLY A 29 31.00 -45.12 30.06
CA GLY A 29 31.35 -44.15 31.11
C GLY A 29 30.42 -42.93 31.23
N LEU A 30 29.43 -42.80 30.31
CA LEU A 30 28.45 -41.70 30.39
C LEU A 30 27.27 -42.09 31.27
N SER A 31 26.76 -41.16 32.03
CA SER A 31 25.56 -41.36 32.85
C SER A 31 24.24 -41.18 32.07
N GLU A 32 24.34 -40.86 30.81
CA GLU A 32 23.20 -40.56 29.91
C GLU A 32 22.90 -41.78 29.01
N ALA A 33 21.63 -42.00 28.69
CA ALA A 33 21.25 -43.07 27.77
C ALA A 33 21.73 -42.71 26.34
N CYS A 34 22.69 -43.51 25.81
CA CYS A 34 23.27 -43.29 24.49
C CYS A 34 22.97 -44.48 23.59
N THR A 35 22.59 -44.22 22.34
CA THR A 35 22.44 -45.20 21.30
C THR A 35 23.52 -45.02 20.24
N LEU A 36 24.30 -46.06 19.94
CA LEU A 36 25.31 -46.05 18.89
C LEU A 36 24.86 -46.93 17.74
N LEU A 37 24.70 -46.32 16.56
CA LEU A 37 24.54 -47.00 15.28
C LEU A 37 25.91 -47.10 14.60
N ARG A 38 26.17 -48.18 13.86
CA ARG A 38 27.42 -48.38 13.14
C ARG A 38 27.21 -48.59 11.66
N ALA A 39 28.09 -47.99 10.85
CA ALA A 39 28.24 -48.22 9.43
C ALA A 39 29.74 -48.36 9.07
N THR A 40 30.04 -49.04 7.99
CA THR A 40 31.41 -49.18 7.46
C THR A 40 31.72 -48.15 6.37
N GLU A 41 30.69 -47.57 5.77
CA GLU A 41 30.81 -46.57 4.70
C GLU A 41 29.58 -45.66 4.66
N TRP A 42 29.73 -44.47 4.09
CA TRP A 42 28.62 -43.55 3.85
C TRP A 42 27.83 -44.00 2.61
N GLY A 43 26.51 -44.11 2.72
CA GLY A 43 25.60 -44.46 1.61
C GLY A 43 24.47 -43.47 1.47
N ALA A 44 23.93 -43.28 0.27
CA ALA A 44 22.84 -42.31 -0.02
C ALA A 44 21.54 -42.58 0.75
N HIS A 45 21.34 -43.82 1.25
CA HIS A 45 20.16 -44.19 2.05
C HIS A 45 20.26 -43.72 3.53
N TRP A 46 21.42 -43.22 3.95
CA TRP A 46 21.60 -42.78 5.33
C TRP A 46 20.82 -41.53 5.68
N ASP A 47 20.55 -40.62 4.72
CA ASP A 47 19.79 -39.41 4.96
C ASP A 47 18.37 -39.74 5.46
N GLU A 48 17.67 -40.71 4.83
CA GLU A 48 16.35 -41.17 5.27
C GLU A 48 16.41 -41.94 6.60
N THR A 49 17.41 -42.79 6.79
CA THR A 49 17.58 -43.60 8.02
C THR A 49 17.95 -42.71 9.22
N ILE A 50 18.68 -41.64 9.00
CA ILE A 50 19.07 -40.67 10.01
C ILE A 50 17.86 -39.84 10.43
N GLU A 51 17.03 -39.38 9.50
CA GLU A 51 15.81 -38.64 9.83
C GLU A 51 14.83 -39.47 10.67
N GLU A 52 14.61 -40.73 10.30
CA GLU A 52 13.77 -41.65 11.08
C GLU A 52 14.33 -41.98 12.46
N ALA A 53 15.64 -42.07 12.58
CA ALA A 53 16.30 -42.38 13.85
C ALA A 53 16.46 -41.21 14.80
N GLY A 54 16.22 -39.95 14.34
CA GLY A 54 16.39 -38.73 15.15
C GLY A 54 17.85 -38.53 15.59
N LEU A 55 18.81 -38.72 14.71
CA LEU A 55 20.24 -38.69 14.99
C LEU A 55 20.75 -37.27 15.30
N VAL A 56 21.65 -37.17 16.28
CA VAL A 56 22.20 -35.90 16.75
C VAL A 56 23.61 -35.64 16.19
N LEU A 57 24.42 -36.68 15.93
CA LEU A 57 25.82 -36.51 15.57
C LEU A 57 26.41 -37.70 14.79
N VAL A 58 27.21 -37.41 13.77
CA VAL A 58 27.96 -38.38 13.00
C VAL A 58 29.44 -38.38 13.44
N LEU A 59 29.96 -39.53 13.88
CA LEU A 59 31.36 -39.76 14.13
C LEU A 59 31.95 -40.51 12.94
N ALA A 60 32.96 -39.97 12.26
CA ALA A 60 33.53 -40.62 11.08
C ALA A 60 35.06 -40.65 11.13
N THR A 61 35.69 -41.71 10.61
CA THR A 61 37.13 -41.70 10.31
C THR A 61 37.39 -40.97 8.99
N PRO A 62 38.62 -40.45 8.74
CA PRO A 62 38.95 -39.74 7.52
C PRO A 62 38.62 -40.49 6.22
N GLU A 63 38.78 -41.83 6.25
CA GLU A 63 38.53 -42.72 5.12
C GLU A 63 37.04 -42.91 4.84
N CYS A 64 36.19 -42.68 5.83
CA CYS A 64 34.75 -42.90 5.79
C CYS A 64 33.94 -41.58 5.88
N GLN A 65 34.60 -40.45 5.80
CA GLN A 65 33.95 -39.13 5.92
C GLN A 65 32.91 -38.91 4.80
N PRO A 66 31.70 -38.46 5.12
CA PRO A 66 30.73 -38.06 4.12
C PRO A 66 31.30 -37.01 3.17
N PRO A 67 30.97 -37.03 1.87
CA PRO A 67 31.38 -35.97 0.94
C PRO A 67 30.90 -34.58 1.42
N ALA A 68 31.74 -33.56 1.28
CA ALA A 68 31.43 -32.20 1.67
C ALA A 68 30.10 -31.72 1.06
N GLY A 69 29.19 -31.20 1.89
CA GLY A 69 27.88 -30.72 1.49
C GLY A 69 26.79 -31.78 1.27
N ARG A 70 27.07 -33.06 1.55
CA ARG A 70 26.08 -34.15 1.47
C ARG A 70 25.57 -34.66 2.82
N CYS A 71 26.11 -34.17 3.93
CA CYS A 71 25.65 -34.52 5.25
C CYS A 71 25.06 -33.26 5.93
N ALA A 72 23.79 -33.31 6.22
CA ALA A 72 23.09 -32.22 6.93
C ALA A 72 23.35 -32.19 8.45
N TRP A 73 24.01 -33.26 8.96
CA TRP A 73 24.23 -33.46 10.38
C TRP A 73 25.65 -33.04 10.81
N PRO A 74 25.83 -32.55 12.06
CA PRO A 74 27.14 -32.25 12.60
C PRO A 74 28.06 -33.46 12.53
N GLN A 75 29.29 -33.26 12.06
CA GLN A 75 30.28 -34.31 11.89
C GLN A 75 31.46 -34.10 12.84
N VAL A 76 31.85 -35.14 13.54
CA VAL A 76 33.09 -35.22 14.32
C VAL A 76 34.04 -36.21 13.69
N LEU A 77 35.27 -35.78 13.41
CA LEU A 77 36.27 -36.61 12.82
C LEU A 77 37.03 -37.36 13.92
N LEU A 78 37.20 -38.68 13.75
CA LEU A 78 38.01 -39.55 14.61
C LEU A 78 39.38 -39.73 13.99
N LEU A 79 40.44 -39.34 14.67
CA LEU A 79 41.83 -39.34 14.17
C LEU A 79 42.74 -40.23 15.03
N GLU A 80 43.73 -40.87 14.41
CA GLU A 80 44.75 -41.65 15.13
C GLU A 80 45.78 -40.76 15.86
N SER A 81 46.01 -39.54 15.33
CA SER A 81 46.96 -38.58 15.91
C SER A 81 46.48 -37.16 15.65
N GLU A 82 47.03 -36.19 16.42
CA GLU A 82 46.71 -34.76 16.29
C GLU A 82 46.99 -34.26 14.86
N PRO A 83 46.04 -33.62 14.21
CA PRO A 83 46.26 -33.09 12.87
C PRO A 83 47.12 -31.81 12.94
N PRO A 84 48.00 -31.56 11.95
CA PRO A 84 48.86 -30.38 11.91
C PRO A 84 48.07 -29.07 11.76
N GLU A 85 46.88 -29.15 11.15
CA GLU A 85 45.92 -28.07 10.98
C GLU A 85 44.51 -28.58 11.29
N PRO A 86 43.59 -27.71 11.77
CA PRO A 86 42.19 -28.09 12.00
C PRO A 86 41.54 -28.63 10.75
N PRO A 87 40.86 -29.79 10.79
CA PRO A 87 40.19 -30.37 9.63
C PRO A 87 39.09 -29.44 9.09
N VAL A 88 39.06 -29.27 7.77
CA VAL A 88 38.08 -28.42 7.12
C VAL A 88 36.79 -29.19 6.84
N GLY A 89 35.63 -28.56 7.07
CA GLY A 89 34.31 -29.14 6.73
C GLY A 89 33.75 -30.10 7.77
N VAL A 90 34.33 -30.16 8.98
CA VAL A 90 33.81 -30.91 10.12
C VAL A 90 33.52 -29.97 11.30
N SER A 91 32.63 -30.41 12.18
CA SER A 91 32.23 -29.60 13.35
C SER A 91 33.26 -29.64 14.47
N ASP A 92 33.96 -30.78 14.64
CA ASP A 92 35.00 -30.99 15.64
C ASP A 92 35.80 -32.26 15.29
N TRP A 93 36.87 -32.57 16.10
CA TRP A 93 37.62 -33.84 15.97
C TRP A 93 38.01 -34.39 17.32
N LEU A 94 38.25 -35.69 17.40
CA LEU A 94 38.73 -36.41 18.54
C LEU A 94 39.92 -37.31 18.17
N VAL A 95 40.97 -37.37 18.98
CA VAL A 95 42.16 -38.16 18.75
C VAL A 95 42.12 -39.40 19.60
N LEU A 96 42.42 -40.58 19.02
CA LEU A 96 42.30 -41.87 19.67
C LEU A 96 43.06 -41.96 21.04
N PRO A 97 44.29 -41.49 21.17
CA PRO A 97 45.00 -41.50 22.46
C PRO A 97 44.32 -40.70 23.59
N ASP A 98 43.56 -39.66 23.23
CA ASP A 98 42.88 -38.77 24.19
C ASP A 98 41.39 -39.08 24.30
N LEU A 99 40.90 -40.08 23.55
CA LEU A 99 39.50 -40.45 23.55
C LEU A 99 39.11 -41.12 24.86
N ASN A 100 38.29 -40.41 25.64
CA ASN A 100 37.71 -40.90 26.86
C ASN A 100 36.29 -40.31 27.04
N ALA A 101 35.56 -40.82 28.04
CA ALA A 101 34.17 -40.42 28.27
C ALA A 101 33.99 -38.87 28.42
N ASP A 102 34.92 -38.21 29.08
CA ASP A 102 34.85 -36.75 29.30
C ASP A 102 35.17 -35.94 28.03
N ALA A 103 36.15 -36.41 27.24
CA ALA A 103 36.48 -35.81 25.95
C ALA A 103 35.32 -35.96 24.95
N LEU A 104 34.74 -37.13 24.85
CA LEU A 104 33.58 -37.41 24.01
C LEU A 104 32.37 -36.56 24.45
N ARG A 105 32.10 -36.47 25.78
CA ARG A 105 30.99 -35.65 26.32
C ARG A 105 31.19 -34.19 26.00
N ARG A 106 32.38 -33.61 26.16
CA ARG A 106 32.70 -32.24 25.85
C ARG A 106 32.53 -31.93 24.37
N CYS A 107 33.05 -32.78 23.48
CA CYS A 107 32.94 -32.64 22.04
C CYS A 107 31.50 -32.70 21.59
N VAL A 108 30.71 -33.67 22.00
CA VAL A 108 29.28 -33.80 21.67
C VAL A 108 28.51 -32.55 22.15
N ARG A 109 28.74 -32.12 23.40
CA ARG A 109 28.07 -30.91 23.91
C ARG A 109 28.42 -29.69 23.08
N HIS A 110 29.67 -29.43 22.81
CA HIS A 110 30.16 -28.29 22.04
C HIS A 110 29.57 -28.28 20.64
N VAL A 111 29.57 -29.42 19.95
CA VAL A 111 29.02 -29.54 18.60
C VAL A 111 27.51 -29.37 18.58
N CYS A 112 26.79 -29.94 19.55
CA CYS A 112 25.34 -29.76 19.68
C CYS A 112 24.98 -28.29 19.99
N GLU A 113 25.66 -27.66 20.95
CA GLU A 113 25.43 -26.23 21.28
C GLU A 113 25.69 -25.34 20.08
N ARG A 114 26.78 -25.57 19.35
CA ARG A 114 27.12 -24.83 18.13
C ARG A 114 26.07 -25.03 17.03
N SER A 115 25.63 -26.26 16.76
CA SER A 115 24.61 -26.57 15.77
C SER A 115 23.27 -25.92 16.09
N VAL A 116 22.84 -25.94 17.38
CA VAL A 116 21.63 -25.23 17.82
C VAL A 116 21.76 -23.72 17.64
N LEU A 117 22.95 -23.17 17.96
CA LEU A 117 23.21 -21.74 17.80
C LEU A 117 23.21 -21.34 16.32
N GLU A 118 23.90 -22.10 15.46
CA GLU A 118 23.93 -21.87 14.01
C GLU A 118 22.51 -21.97 13.40
N GLY A 119 21.74 -23.00 13.77
CA GLY A 119 20.34 -23.13 13.34
C GLY A 119 19.43 -22.00 13.86
N THR A 120 19.70 -21.49 15.07
CA THR A 120 18.97 -20.34 15.60
C THR A 120 19.34 -19.05 14.87
N LEU A 121 20.64 -18.83 14.62
CA LEU A 121 21.12 -17.69 13.85
C LEU A 121 20.58 -17.70 12.41
N GLN A 122 20.54 -18.87 11.77
CA GLN A 122 19.96 -19.00 10.44
C GLN A 122 18.46 -18.70 10.43
N ARG A 123 17.69 -19.22 11.41
CA ARG A 123 16.27 -18.87 11.55
C ARG A 123 16.07 -17.37 11.76
N LEU A 124 16.84 -16.73 12.64
CA LEU A 124 16.77 -15.29 12.84
C LEU A 124 17.14 -14.48 11.58
N ALA A 125 18.04 -15.02 10.75
CA ALA A 125 18.43 -14.38 9.51
C ALA A 125 17.38 -14.55 8.39
N GLU A 126 16.61 -15.66 8.38
CA GLU A 126 15.74 -16.02 7.26
C GLU A 126 14.24 -15.99 7.58
N GLU A 127 13.83 -15.92 8.87
CA GLU A 127 12.43 -15.90 9.30
C GLU A 127 12.04 -14.58 9.95
N ASP A 128 10.77 -14.20 9.82
CA ASP A 128 10.15 -13.08 10.54
C ASP A 128 9.79 -13.50 11.96
N THR A 129 10.28 -12.78 12.96
CA THR A 129 10.16 -13.14 14.38
C THR A 129 8.73 -13.13 14.91
N LEU A 130 7.83 -12.33 14.34
CA LEU A 130 6.42 -12.28 14.74
C LEU A 130 5.62 -13.44 14.15
N THR A 131 5.84 -13.74 12.87
CA THR A 131 4.95 -14.62 12.09
C THR A 131 5.51 -16.02 11.86
N GLY A 132 6.81 -16.20 12.03
CA GLY A 132 7.51 -17.48 11.78
C GLY A 132 7.52 -17.91 10.32
N ILE A 133 7.10 -17.06 9.37
CA ILE A 133 7.29 -17.28 7.94
C ILE A 133 8.61 -16.66 7.49
N ALA A 134 9.03 -16.94 6.26
CA ALA A 134 10.26 -16.35 5.74
C ALA A 134 10.23 -14.81 5.83
N ASN A 135 11.37 -14.22 6.17
CA ASN A 135 11.57 -12.79 6.05
C ASN A 135 12.03 -12.43 4.63
N ARG A 136 12.35 -11.16 4.37
CA ARG A 136 12.81 -10.68 3.07
C ARG A 136 14.06 -11.43 2.57
N GLN A 137 15.02 -11.70 3.44
CA GLN A 137 16.25 -12.40 3.08
C GLN A 137 15.99 -13.87 2.75
N GLY A 138 15.23 -14.57 3.58
CA GLY A 138 14.83 -15.96 3.34
C GLY A 138 14.01 -16.10 2.05
N PHE A 139 13.12 -15.14 1.76
CA PHE A 139 12.35 -15.14 0.52
C PHE A 139 13.22 -14.99 -0.73
N LEU A 140 14.19 -14.06 -0.71
CA LEU A 140 15.10 -13.86 -1.84
C LEU A 140 15.97 -15.10 -2.10
N ALA A 141 16.41 -15.79 -1.06
CA ALA A 141 17.15 -17.05 -1.18
C ALA A 141 16.29 -18.16 -1.80
N MET A 142 15.03 -18.31 -1.36
CA MET A 142 14.07 -19.26 -1.94
C MET A 142 13.75 -18.93 -3.40
N LEU A 143 13.54 -17.67 -3.72
CA LEU A 143 13.28 -17.21 -5.09
C LEU A 143 14.46 -17.51 -6.00
N ALA A 144 15.68 -17.18 -5.59
CA ALA A 144 16.90 -17.45 -6.35
C ALA A 144 17.08 -18.96 -6.60
N THR A 145 16.86 -19.81 -5.59
CA THR A 145 16.93 -21.27 -5.70
C THR A 145 15.87 -21.81 -6.68
N SER A 146 14.64 -21.30 -6.60
CA SER A 146 13.54 -21.73 -7.47
C SER A 146 13.76 -21.34 -8.93
N LEU A 147 14.37 -20.18 -9.17
CA LEU A 147 14.75 -19.72 -10.51
C LEU A 147 15.96 -20.47 -11.08
N ALA A 148 16.94 -20.82 -10.24
CA ALA A 148 18.12 -21.60 -10.66
C ALA A 148 17.78 -23.06 -11.01
N GLY A 149 16.76 -23.65 -10.37
CA GLY A 149 16.31 -25.03 -10.60
C GLY A 149 15.49 -25.24 -11.87
N GLY A 150 15.19 -24.19 -12.65
CA GLY A 150 14.37 -24.25 -13.85
C GLY A 150 14.65 -23.09 -14.82
N ASP A 151 13.84 -22.98 -15.90
CA ASP A 151 13.94 -21.89 -16.86
C ASP A 151 13.19 -20.61 -16.41
N GLY A 152 12.68 -20.59 -15.16
CA GLY A 152 11.85 -19.51 -14.60
C GLY A 152 10.39 -19.55 -15.05
N ARG A 153 10.07 -20.30 -16.09
CA ARG A 153 8.69 -20.54 -16.53
C ARG A 153 7.98 -21.46 -15.54
N GLY A 154 6.73 -21.16 -15.24
CA GLY A 154 5.95 -21.95 -14.29
C GLY A 154 6.11 -21.50 -12.83
N LEU A 155 6.64 -20.30 -12.62
CA LEU A 155 6.61 -19.59 -11.35
C LEU A 155 5.89 -18.25 -11.54
N ALA A 156 5.13 -17.85 -10.53
CA ALA A 156 4.62 -16.49 -10.41
C ALA A 156 4.96 -15.93 -9.03
N LEU A 157 5.19 -14.63 -8.97
CA LEU A 157 5.46 -13.91 -7.75
C LEU A 157 4.29 -12.97 -7.44
N GLY A 158 3.75 -13.08 -6.23
CA GLY A 158 2.79 -12.14 -5.66
C GLY A 158 3.49 -11.17 -4.72
N HIS A 159 3.17 -9.87 -4.82
CA HIS A 159 3.53 -8.85 -3.84
C HIS A 159 2.23 -8.25 -3.28
N LEU A 160 2.03 -8.37 -1.98
CA LEU A 160 0.81 -7.97 -1.30
C LEU A 160 1.11 -6.90 -0.24
N ASP A 161 0.24 -5.91 -0.14
CA ASP A 161 0.26 -4.84 0.86
C ASP A 161 -1.13 -4.73 1.49
N LEU A 162 -1.21 -4.54 2.81
CA LEU A 162 -2.48 -4.35 3.52
C LEU A 162 -2.89 -2.88 3.47
N ASP A 163 -4.10 -2.62 3.00
CA ASP A 163 -4.60 -1.27 2.88
C ASP A 163 -4.95 -0.67 4.25
N ASN A 164 -4.47 0.55 4.51
CA ASN A 164 -4.73 1.28 5.75
C ASN A 164 -4.25 0.60 7.06
N PHE A 165 -3.31 -0.34 7.01
CA PHE A 165 -2.80 -1.02 8.20
C PHE A 165 -2.21 -0.06 9.25
N ARG A 166 -1.51 1.00 8.80
CA ARG A 166 -1.02 2.06 9.69
C ARG A 166 -2.15 2.70 10.50
N HIS A 167 -3.29 2.98 9.86
CA HIS A 167 -4.46 3.56 10.53
C HIS A 167 -5.04 2.59 11.58
N ALA A 168 -5.06 1.30 11.29
CA ALA A 168 -5.46 0.30 12.28
C ALA A 168 -4.53 0.31 13.50
N ASN A 169 -3.21 0.40 13.31
CA ASN A 169 -2.24 0.56 14.40
C ASN A 169 -2.45 1.85 15.21
N ASP A 170 -2.71 2.96 14.53
CA ASP A 170 -2.92 4.27 15.17
C ASP A 170 -4.20 4.28 16.02
N CYS A 171 -5.24 3.54 15.62
CA CYS A 171 -6.53 3.45 16.34
C CYS A 171 -6.51 2.43 17.47
N LEU A 172 -5.92 1.25 17.27
CA LEU A 172 -6.03 0.09 18.18
C LEU A 172 -4.73 -0.27 18.90
N GLY A 173 -3.63 0.40 18.54
CA GLY A 173 -2.30 0.14 19.08
C GLY A 173 -1.56 -1.02 18.41
N TYR A 174 -0.23 -1.03 18.57
CA TYR A 174 0.67 -1.98 17.90
C TYR A 174 0.39 -3.45 18.24
N GLN A 175 -0.07 -3.76 19.47
CA GLN A 175 -0.40 -5.14 19.84
C GLN A 175 -1.61 -5.70 19.09
N ALA A 176 -2.59 -4.86 18.78
CA ALA A 176 -3.72 -5.23 17.94
C ALA A 176 -3.28 -5.44 16.48
N GLY A 177 -2.38 -4.57 15.98
CA GLY A 177 -1.77 -4.74 14.67
C GLY A 177 -0.96 -6.04 14.53
N ASP A 178 -0.21 -6.43 15.55
CA ASP A 178 0.52 -7.70 15.55
C ASP A 178 -0.44 -8.91 15.47
N ARG A 179 -1.55 -8.89 16.20
CA ARG A 179 -2.59 -9.94 16.10
C ARG A 179 -3.25 -9.97 14.74
N LEU A 180 -3.50 -8.81 14.15
CA LEU A 180 -4.03 -8.70 12.80
C LEU A 180 -3.08 -9.32 11.77
N ILE A 181 -1.78 -9.04 11.86
CA ILE A 181 -0.76 -9.65 10.98
C ILE A 181 -0.77 -11.18 11.12
N LEU A 182 -0.89 -11.73 12.32
CA LEU A 182 -0.95 -13.18 12.55
C LEU A 182 -2.22 -13.80 11.93
N GLU A 183 -3.35 -13.12 12.02
CA GLU A 183 -4.60 -13.56 11.38
C GLU A 183 -4.49 -13.49 9.85
N VAL A 184 -3.90 -12.44 9.29
CA VAL A 184 -3.60 -12.33 7.85
C VAL A 184 -2.74 -13.51 7.37
N VAL A 185 -1.67 -13.83 8.10
CA VAL A 185 -0.81 -14.99 7.77
C VAL A 185 -1.60 -16.29 7.82
N THR A 186 -2.50 -16.45 8.79
CA THR A 186 -3.36 -17.64 8.91
C THR A 186 -4.28 -17.78 7.70
N ARG A 187 -4.95 -16.69 7.28
CA ARG A 187 -5.80 -16.68 6.09
C ARG A 187 -5.02 -16.93 4.82
N LEU A 188 -3.85 -16.30 4.67
CA LEU A 188 -2.96 -16.53 3.52
C LEU A 188 -2.51 -18.00 3.43
N LYS A 189 -2.03 -18.59 4.53
CA LYS A 189 -1.61 -19.99 4.57
C LYS A 189 -2.74 -20.96 4.20
N ALA A 190 -3.97 -20.64 4.54
CA ALA A 190 -5.14 -21.48 4.20
C ALA A 190 -5.41 -21.53 2.68
N GLN A 191 -4.98 -20.54 1.91
CA GLN A 191 -5.16 -20.50 0.45
C GLN A 191 -4.00 -21.17 -0.32
N LEU A 192 -2.85 -21.37 0.34
CA LEU A 192 -1.63 -21.84 -0.30
C LEU A 192 -1.58 -23.36 -0.41
N SER A 193 -0.96 -23.86 -1.48
CA SER A 193 -0.67 -25.27 -1.69
C SER A 193 0.78 -25.61 -1.24
N PRO A 194 1.11 -26.88 -1.00
CA PRO A 194 2.44 -27.29 -0.48
C PRO A 194 3.66 -26.80 -1.28
N GLY A 195 3.47 -26.51 -2.58
CA GLY A 195 4.54 -25.99 -3.46
C GLY A 195 4.75 -24.46 -3.37
N ASP A 196 3.80 -23.77 -2.77
CA ASP A 196 3.86 -22.31 -2.65
C ASP A 196 4.70 -21.89 -1.43
N ARG A 197 5.19 -20.65 -1.46
CA ARG A 197 5.93 -20.06 -0.35
C ARG A 197 5.36 -18.71 -0.01
N LEU A 198 5.36 -18.39 1.27
CA LEU A 198 4.89 -17.12 1.84
C LEU A 198 6.00 -16.49 2.66
N ALA A 199 6.17 -15.18 2.51
CA ALA A 199 7.11 -14.40 3.27
C ALA A 199 6.50 -13.06 3.70
N ARG A 200 7.05 -12.48 4.77
CA ARG A 200 6.78 -11.11 5.18
C ARG A 200 7.99 -10.25 4.87
N LEU A 201 7.81 -9.26 4.01
CA LEU A 201 8.90 -8.39 3.56
C LEU A 201 9.22 -7.27 4.57
N GLY A 202 8.28 -6.95 5.43
CA GLY A 202 8.36 -5.97 6.50
C GLY A 202 7.03 -5.22 6.67
N GLY A 203 6.72 -4.75 7.88
CA GLY A 203 5.46 -4.04 8.15
C GLY A 203 4.22 -4.83 7.73
N ASP A 204 3.50 -4.31 6.78
CA ASP A 204 2.26 -4.81 6.17
C ASP A 204 2.46 -5.45 4.78
N GLU A 205 3.72 -5.62 4.34
CA GLU A 205 4.06 -6.18 3.04
C GLU A 205 4.37 -7.69 3.12
N PHE A 206 3.79 -8.46 2.20
CA PHE A 206 4.00 -9.89 2.05
C PHE A 206 4.42 -10.24 0.62
N ALA A 207 5.11 -11.37 0.47
CA ALA A 207 5.45 -11.95 -0.83
C ALA A 207 5.01 -13.41 -0.91
N LEU A 208 4.57 -13.80 -2.09
CA LEU A 208 4.13 -15.15 -2.41
C LEU A 208 4.94 -15.68 -3.60
N LEU A 209 5.45 -16.89 -3.50
CA LEU A 209 6.01 -17.61 -4.64
C LEU A 209 5.06 -18.75 -4.98
N ILE A 210 4.51 -18.72 -6.19
CA ILE A 210 3.38 -19.56 -6.63
C ILE A 210 3.88 -20.50 -7.73
N ASP A 211 3.70 -21.80 -7.55
CA ASP A 211 4.01 -22.81 -8.58
C ASP A 211 2.88 -22.84 -9.62
N THR A 212 3.19 -22.40 -10.83
CA THR A 212 2.25 -22.37 -11.97
C THR A 212 2.59 -23.37 -13.07
N ARG A 213 3.55 -24.31 -12.82
CA ARG A 213 4.01 -25.29 -13.81
C ARG A 213 2.91 -26.19 -14.37
N ARG A 214 1.91 -26.49 -13.57
CA ARG A 214 0.77 -27.35 -13.96
C ARG A 214 -0.40 -26.56 -14.52
N ASP A 215 -0.45 -25.26 -14.25
CA ASP A 215 -1.60 -24.41 -14.58
C ASP A 215 -1.18 -22.94 -14.59
N SER A 216 -1.10 -22.35 -15.77
CA SER A 216 -0.64 -20.98 -15.99
C SER A 216 -1.57 -19.91 -15.41
N GLN A 217 -2.87 -20.23 -15.21
CA GLN A 217 -3.86 -19.30 -14.63
C GLN A 217 -4.03 -19.47 -13.11
N ARG A 218 -3.21 -20.33 -12.51
CA ARG A 218 -3.32 -20.61 -11.08
C ARG A 218 -3.04 -19.38 -10.22
N ALA A 219 -2.09 -18.53 -10.63
CA ALA A 219 -1.71 -17.36 -9.87
C ALA A 219 -2.87 -16.35 -9.79
N GLU A 220 -3.61 -16.15 -10.87
CA GLU A 220 -4.77 -15.26 -10.93
C GLU A 220 -5.91 -15.79 -10.05
N ARG A 221 -6.22 -17.07 -10.15
CA ARG A 221 -7.26 -17.66 -9.28
C ARG A 221 -6.89 -17.63 -7.80
N LEU A 222 -5.62 -17.87 -7.47
CA LEU A 222 -5.14 -17.72 -6.10
C LEU A 222 -5.24 -16.25 -5.63
N ALA A 223 -4.94 -15.29 -6.51
CA ALA A 223 -5.08 -13.88 -6.20
C ALA A 223 -6.55 -13.51 -5.90
N GLU A 224 -7.52 -14.01 -6.68
CA GLU A 224 -8.95 -13.83 -6.41
C GLU A 224 -9.34 -14.39 -5.04
N GLN A 225 -8.92 -15.61 -4.72
CA GLN A 225 -9.18 -16.25 -3.43
C GLN A 225 -8.55 -15.48 -2.25
N ILE A 226 -7.32 -14.98 -2.41
CA ILE A 226 -6.65 -14.17 -1.38
C ILE A 226 -7.39 -12.86 -1.16
N VAL A 227 -7.75 -12.15 -2.23
CA VAL A 227 -8.48 -10.88 -2.17
C VAL A 227 -9.83 -11.07 -1.46
N GLU A 228 -10.57 -12.12 -1.78
CA GLU A 228 -11.82 -12.46 -1.12
C GLU A 228 -11.61 -12.80 0.36
N ALA A 229 -10.66 -13.68 0.68
CA ALA A 229 -10.40 -14.12 2.06
C ALA A 229 -9.89 -12.99 2.98
N LEU A 230 -9.08 -12.06 2.43
CA LEU A 230 -8.57 -10.92 3.21
C LEU A 230 -9.58 -9.76 3.28
N GLY A 231 -10.54 -9.69 2.36
CA GLY A 231 -11.64 -8.73 2.39
C GLY A 231 -12.70 -9.01 3.47
N GLU A 232 -12.71 -10.22 4.04
CA GLU A 232 -13.60 -10.57 5.14
C GLU A 232 -13.22 -9.87 6.45
N PRO A 233 -14.19 -9.46 7.29
CA PRO A 233 -13.91 -8.78 8.55
C PRO A 233 -12.96 -9.54 9.48
N TYR A 234 -12.08 -8.79 10.15
CA TYR A 234 -11.20 -9.30 11.19
C TYR A 234 -11.78 -8.99 12.57
N TRP A 235 -11.68 -9.93 13.49
CA TRP A 235 -12.12 -9.75 14.88
C TRP A 235 -10.89 -9.62 15.77
N VAL A 236 -10.61 -8.41 16.22
CA VAL A 236 -9.47 -8.11 17.10
C VAL A 236 -10.00 -7.42 18.36
N ASP A 237 -9.75 -8.00 19.54
CA ASP A 237 -10.18 -7.49 20.85
C ASP A 237 -11.69 -7.23 20.98
N GLY A 238 -12.52 -7.97 20.22
CA GLY A 238 -13.97 -7.83 20.22
C GLY A 238 -14.50 -6.74 19.29
N GLU A 239 -13.63 -6.06 18.56
CA GLU A 239 -13.98 -5.11 17.50
C GLU A 239 -13.86 -5.75 16.13
N SER A 240 -14.80 -5.41 15.23
CA SER A 240 -14.77 -5.83 13.83
C SER A 240 -14.02 -4.79 13.00
N LEU A 241 -12.97 -5.22 12.31
CA LEU A 241 -12.17 -4.42 11.41
C LEU A 241 -12.28 -4.91 9.98
N LEU A 242 -12.47 -3.98 9.05
CA LEU A 242 -12.39 -4.27 7.63
C LEU A 242 -11.08 -3.67 7.10
N ILE A 243 -10.18 -4.55 6.64
CA ILE A 243 -8.89 -4.16 6.06
C ILE A 243 -8.79 -4.78 4.68
N GLY A 244 -8.58 -3.92 3.67
CA GLY A 244 -8.35 -4.36 2.31
C GLY A 244 -6.92 -4.86 2.09
N CYS A 245 -6.70 -5.40 0.90
CA CYS A 245 -5.35 -5.71 0.43
C CYS A 245 -5.18 -5.34 -1.05
N SER A 246 -3.98 -4.95 -1.40
CA SER A 246 -3.56 -4.69 -2.78
C SER A 246 -2.51 -5.73 -3.18
N LEU A 247 -2.83 -6.56 -4.19
CA LEU A 247 -1.96 -7.67 -4.61
C LEU A 247 -1.49 -7.49 -6.06
N GLY A 248 -0.18 -7.55 -6.29
CA GLY A 248 0.42 -7.55 -7.61
C GLY A 248 0.99 -8.91 -7.96
N ILE A 249 0.67 -9.43 -9.14
CA ILE A 249 1.19 -10.70 -9.65
C ILE A 249 2.15 -10.44 -10.82
N ALA A 250 3.30 -11.11 -10.82
CA ALA A 250 4.22 -11.15 -11.95
C ALA A 250 4.60 -12.58 -12.31
N HIS A 251 4.50 -12.94 -13.59
CA HIS A 251 4.90 -14.26 -14.08
C HIS A 251 6.39 -14.28 -14.41
N GLY A 252 7.08 -15.32 -13.95
CA GLY A 252 8.45 -15.60 -14.33
C GLY A 252 8.55 -15.96 -15.82
N GLN A 253 9.62 -15.52 -16.44
CA GLN A 253 9.96 -15.83 -17.83
C GLN A 253 11.28 -16.61 -17.88
N ALA A 254 11.63 -17.13 -19.05
CA ALA A 254 12.90 -17.80 -19.23
C ALA A 254 14.07 -16.89 -18.81
N ARG A 255 14.95 -17.38 -17.93
CA ARG A 255 16.12 -16.65 -17.42
C ARG A 255 15.77 -15.33 -16.70
N THR A 256 14.64 -15.29 -15.99
CA THR A 256 14.28 -14.14 -15.16
C THR A 256 15.19 -14.10 -13.93
N ASP A 257 15.78 -12.94 -13.67
CA ASP A 257 16.48 -12.66 -12.42
C ASP A 257 15.48 -12.32 -11.30
N PRO A 258 15.83 -12.55 -10.01
CA PRO A 258 14.96 -12.24 -8.87
C PRO A 258 14.51 -10.78 -8.80
N ASP A 259 15.42 -9.83 -8.98
CA ASP A 259 15.13 -8.39 -8.80
C ASP A 259 14.10 -7.84 -9.80
N PRO A 260 14.22 -8.09 -11.13
CA PRO A 260 13.18 -7.70 -12.07
C PRO A 260 11.81 -8.30 -11.77
N LEU A 261 11.74 -9.56 -11.32
CA LEU A 261 10.48 -10.22 -11.02
C LEU A 261 9.81 -9.59 -9.78
N MET A 262 10.59 -9.34 -8.73
CA MET A 262 10.13 -8.59 -7.54
C MET A 262 9.61 -7.20 -7.91
N TRP A 263 10.36 -6.48 -8.75
CA TRP A 263 9.99 -5.15 -9.22
C TRP A 263 8.68 -5.17 -10.03
N HIS A 264 8.49 -6.14 -10.92
CA HIS A 264 7.27 -6.29 -11.71
C HIS A 264 6.04 -6.54 -10.82
N ALA A 265 6.16 -7.43 -9.83
CA ALA A 265 5.09 -7.70 -8.89
C ALA A 265 4.77 -6.46 -8.03
N HIS A 266 5.79 -5.72 -7.59
CA HIS A 266 5.60 -4.48 -6.84
C HIS A 266 4.89 -3.39 -7.67
N ILE A 267 5.25 -3.21 -8.95
CA ILE A 267 4.55 -2.27 -9.85
C ILE A 267 3.07 -2.66 -9.99
N ALA A 268 2.78 -3.96 -10.17
CA ALA A 268 1.41 -4.45 -10.29
C ALA A 268 0.62 -4.21 -8.99
N MET A 269 1.24 -4.42 -7.82
CA MET A 269 0.64 -4.12 -6.51
C MET A 269 0.34 -2.62 -6.35
N ARG A 270 1.26 -1.74 -6.73
CA ARG A 270 1.00 -0.30 -6.71
C ARG A 270 -0.17 0.10 -7.61
N GLN A 271 -0.34 -0.56 -8.76
CA GLN A 271 -1.50 -0.36 -9.63
C GLN A 271 -2.80 -0.84 -8.95
N ALA A 272 -2.77 -1.98 -8.26
CA ALA A 272 -3.90 -2.45 -7.46
C ALA A 272 -4.26 -1.41 -6.38
N LYS A 273 -3.27 -0.85 -5.70
CA LYS A 273 -3.45 0.15 -4.62
C LYS A 273 -4.06 1.48 -5.10
N SER A 274 -4.01 1.78 -6.40
CA SER A 274 -4.68 2.97 -6.98
C SER A 274 -6.19 2.79 -7.13
N VAL A 275 -6.71 1.57 -6.99
CA VAL A 275 -8.14 1.24 -7.00
C VAL A 275 -8.58 1.04 -5.56
N GLN A 276 -9.66 1.69 -5.12
CA GLN A 276 -10.17 1.51 -3.76
C GLN A 276 -10.74 0.12 -3.55
N GLY A 277 -10.39 -0.50 -2.43
CA GLY A 277 -10.86 -1.82 -2.00
C GLY A 277 -9.85 -2.93 -2.25
N CYS A 278 -10.20 -4.13 -1.79
CA CYS A 278 -9.42 -5.35 -1.99
C CYS A 278 -9.34 -5.68 -3.49
N THR A 279 -8.15 -5.65 -4.09
CA THR A 279 -8.01 -5.94 -5.52
C THR A 279 -6.63 -6.49 -5.87
N PHE A 280 -6.52 -7.06 -7.07
CA PHE A 280 -5.23 -7.48 -7.59
C PHE A 280 -5.02 -7.02 -9.04
N HIS A 281 -3.75 -6.92 -9.43
CA HIS A 281 -3.35 -6.68 -10.80
C HIS A 281 -2.25 -7.64 -11.23
N VAL A 282 -2.31 -8.07 -12.49
CA VAL A 282 -1.25 -8.87 -13.12
C VAL A 282 -0.35 -7.94 -13.93
N PHE A 283 0.96 -8.05 -13.68
CA PHE A 283 1.95 -7.26 -14.42
C PHE A 283 1.90 -7.53 -15.92
N ASN A 284 1.91 -6.46 -16.68
CA ASN A 284 2.10 -6.47 -18.12
C ASN A 284 2.92 -5.25 -18.57
N GLU A 285 3.45 -5.30 -19.78
CA GLU A 285 4.26 -4.21 -20.37
C GLU A 285 3.54 -2.84 -20.38
N ARG A 286 2.21 -2.81 -20.45
CA ARG A 286 1.41 -1.59 -20.37
C ARG A 286 1.48 -0.96 -18.99
N ILE A 287 1.40 -1.76 -17.92
CA ILE A 287 1.51 -1.31 -16.53
C ILE A 287 2.91 -0.74 -16.30
N ASN A 288 3.94 -1.40 -16.78
CA ASN A 288 5.32 -0.92 -16.65
C ASN A 288 5.52 0.45 -17.35
N ARG A 289 5.01 0.60 -18.56
CA ARG A 289 5.07 1.88 -19.27
C ARG A 289 4.28 2.97 -18.55
N HIS A 290 3.13 2.64 -17.99
CA HIS A 290 2.34 3.57 -17.21
C HIS A 290 3.06 4.00 -15.92
N ALA A 291 3.64 3.06 -15.16
CA ALA A 291 4.39 3.35 -13.94
C ALA A 291 5.63 4.23 -14.19
N ARG A 292 6.39 3.94 -15.26
CA ARG A 292 7.51 4.80 -15.70
C ARG A 292 7.02 6.18 -16.08
N SER A 293 5.96 6.25 -16.89
CA SER A 293 5.35 7.52 -17.30
C SER A 293 4.87 8.35 -16.09
N MET A 294 4.37 7.72 -15.02
CA MET A 294 3.96 8.41 -13.80
C MET A 294 5.16 8.91 -12.98
N ALA A 295 6.25 8.13 -12.90
CA ALA A 295 7.47 8.57 -12.22
C ALA A 295 8.14 9.77 -12.94
N ASP A 296 8.15 9.73 -14.28
CA ASP A 296 8.63 10.84 -15.11
C ASP A 296 7.75 12.08 -14.89
N LEU A 297 6.43 11.89 -14.92
CA LEU A 297 5.44 12.97 -14.74
C LEU A 297 5.54 13.62 -13.34
N GLU A 298 5.88 12.85 -12.29
CA GLU A 298 6.15 13.44 -10.95
C GLU A 298 7.35 14.38 -10.98
N GLY A 299 8.45 13.94 -11.58
CA GLY A 299 9.64 14.78 -11.75
C GLY A 299 9.35 16.04 -12.57
N GLU A 300 8.52 15.91 -13.59
CA GLU A 300 8.07 17.01 -14.44
C GLU A 300 7.15 17.97 -13.69
N LEU A 301 6.17 17.49 -12.94
CA LEU A 301 5.27 18.30 -12.10
C LEU A 301 6.06 19.12 -11.06
N ARG A 302 7.08 18.52 -10.44
CA ARG A 302 7.96 19.21 -9.51
C ARG A 302 8.73 20.37 -10.18
N ARG A 303 9.07 20.22 -11.47
CA ARG A 303 9.67 21.30 -12.28
C ARG A 303 8.63 22.34 -12.70
N ALA A 304 7.42 21.90 -13.10
CA ALA A 304 6.32 22.75 -13.53
C ALA A 304 5.90 23.78 -12.47
N LEU A 305 5.86 23.34 -11.19
CA LEU A 305 5.62 24.22 -10.03
C LEU A 305 6.62 25.40 -9.91
N ARG A 306 7.80 25.29 -10.55
CA ARG A 306 8.86 26.33 -10.51
C ARG A 306 8.99 27.11 -11.82
N ARG A 307 8.36 26.65 -12.92
CA ARG A 307 8.61 27.14 -14.28
C ARG A 307 7.41 27.81 -14.93
N ASP A 308 6.39 28.17 -14.17
CA ASP A 308 5.17 28.83 -14.71
C ASP A 308 4.48 28.00 -15.82
N GLU A 309 4.54 26.65 -15.71
CA GLU A 309 3.88 25.73 -16.64
C GLU A 309 2.44 25.42 -16.20
N LEU A 310 2.03 25.89 -15.04
CA LEU A 310 0.67 25.76 -14.51
C LEU A 310 -0.15 26.99 -14.87
N GLU A 311 -1.43 26.79 -15.16
CA GLU A 311 -2.37 27.89 -15.39
C GLU A 311 -3.73 27.58 -14.74
N MET A 312 -4.49 28.64 -14.45
CA MET A 312 -5.83 28.51 -13.87
C MET A 312 -6.90 28.68 -14.93
N HIS A 313 -7.86 27.77 -14.92
CA HIS A 313 -9.13 27.91 -15.62
C HIS A 313 -10.25 28.05 -14.58
N TYR A 314 -11.28 28.77 -14.92
CA TYR A 314 -12.40 29.04 -14.03
C TYR A 314 -13.70 28.63 -14.68
N GLN A 315 -14.54 27.90 -13.94
CA GLN A 315 -15.86 27.51 -14.42
C GLN A 315 -16.95 28.29 -13.67
N PRO A 316 -17.81 29.04 -14.39
CA PRO A 316 -18.89 29.82 -13.78
C PRO A 316 -19.98 28.96 -13.16
N ARG A 317 -20.46 29.37 -11.96
CA ARG A 317 -21.64 28.84 -11.27
C ARG A 317 -22.80 29.83 -11.41
N LEU A 318 -23.92 29.31 -11.94
CA LEU A 318 -25.15 30.08 -12.18
C LEU A 318 -26.13 29.90 -11.02
N ASP A 319 -26.56 30.97 -10.42
CA ASP A 319 -27.65 30.96 -9.45
C ASP A 319 -29.00 30.89 -10.20
N LEU A 320 -29.80 29.87 -9.91
CA LEU A 320 -31.03 29.58 -10.63
C LEU A 320 -32.15 30.59 -10.37
N PRO A 321 -32.34 31.06 -9.11
CA PRO A 321 -33.35 32.10 -8.82
C PRO A 321 -33.07 33.44 -9.49
N SER A 322 -31.82 33.91 -9.47
CA SER A 322 -31.47 35.24 -10.02
C SER A 322 -31.04 35.21 -11.48
N GLY A 323 -30.65 34.06 -12.01
CA GLY A 323 -30.08 33.91 -13.33
C GLY A 323 -28.71 34.58 -13.50
N ARG A 324 -27.97 34.81 -12.41
CA ARG A 324 -26.67 35.47 -12.42
C ARG A 324 -25.54 34.50 -12.06
N ILE A 325 -24.35 34.80 -12.58
CA ILE A 325 -23.15 34.13 -12.11
C ILE A 325 -22.82 34.64 -10.71
N VAL A 326 -22.71 33.72 -9.74
CA VAL A 326 -22.47 34.01 -8.31
C VAL A 326 -21.16 33.43 -7.80
N GLY A 327 -20.58 32.52 -8.54
CA GLY A 327 -19.33 31.87 -8.16
C GLY A 327 -18.53 31.34 -9.36
N LEU A 328 -17.31 31.00 -9.07
CA LEU A 328 -16.34 30.43 -10.00
C LEU A 328 -15.65 29.24 -9.33
N GLU A 329 -15.53 28.13 -9.99
CA GLU A 329 -14.63 27.06 -9.55
C GLU A 329 -13.27 27.21 -10.21
N ALA A 330 -12.22 27.22 -9.39
CA ALA A 330 -10.82 27.35 -9.81
C ALA A 330 -10.23 25.98 -10.11
N LEU A 331 -9.94 25.75 -11.37
CA LEU A 331 -9.50 24.46 -11.91
C LEU A 331 -8.09 24.60 -12.48
N VAL A 332 -7.10 24.02 -11.80
CA VAL A 332 -5.72 24.04 -12.28
C VAL A 332 -5.58 23.25 -13.60
N ARG A 333 -4.71 23.74 -14.47
CA ARG A 333 -4.29 23.08 -15.71
C ARG A 333 -2.78 23.09 -15.78
N TRP A 334 -2.22 22.07 -16.42
CA TRP A 334 -0.78 22.00 -16.64
C TRP A 334 -0.46 22.02 -18.12
N ARG A 335 0.22 23.06 -18.57
CA ARG A 335 0.70 23.19 -19.95
C ARG A 335 1.97 22.39 -20.13
N HIS A 336 1.80 21.10 -20.39
CA HIS A 336 2.90 20.17 -20.56
C HIS A 336 3.50 20.28 -21.96
N ALA A 337 4.85 20.31 -22.05
CA ALA A 337 5.54 20.53 -23.32
C ALA A 337 5.23 19.48 -24.39
N GLU A 338 5.09 18.21 -24.01
CA GLU A 338 4.89 17.10 -24.95
C GLU A 338 3.43 16.61 -25.00
N ARG A 339 2.67 16.74 -23.86
CA ARG A 339 1.30 16.19 -23.72
C ARG A 339 0.21 17.24 -23.93
N GLY A 340 0.58 18.49 -24.16
CA GLY A 340 -0.37 19.59 -24.28
C GLY A 340 -0.95 20.02 -22.94
N LEU A 341 -2.22 20.42 -22.93
CA LEU A 341 -2.91 20.91 -21.74
C LEU A 341 -3.51 19.75 -20.94
N LEU A 342 -2.90 19.42 -19.81
CA LEU A 342 -3.33 18.35 -18.91
C LEU A 342 -4.38 18.85 -17.92
N GLY A 343 -5.43 18.04 -17.69
CA GLY A 343 -6.45 18.26 -16.68
C GLY A 343 -6.04 17.77 -15.29
N PRO A 344 -6.74 18.20 -14.23
CA PRO A 344 -6.45 17.78 -12.84
C PRO A 344 -6.45 16.26 -12.66
N SER A 345 -7.37 15.55 -13.29
CA SER A 345 -7.49 14.08 -13.19
C SER A 345 -6.24 13.32 -13.65
N GLU A 346 -5.35 13.96 -14.42
CA GLU A 346 -4.14 13.33 -14.93
C GLU A 346 -2.95 13.47 -13.97
N PHE A 347 -2.87 14.52 -13.15
CA PHE A 347 -1.71 14.80 -12.32
C PHE A 347 -2.01 15.04 -10.84
N VAL A 348 -3.24 15.39 -10.44
CA VAL A 348 -3.60 15.60 -9.03
C VAL A 348 -3.48 14.32 -8.21
N PRO A 349 -3.94 13.13 -8.67
CA PRO A 349 -3.72 11.89 -7.92
C PRO A 349 -2.23 11.60 -7.69
N LEU A 350 -1.38 11.90 -8.67
CA LEU A 350 0.08 11.78 -8.55
C LEU A 350 0.65 12.78 -7.53
N ALA A 351 0.15 14.03 -7.55
CA ALA A 351 0.54 15.05 -6.58
C ALA A 351 0.17 14.65 -5.15
N GLU A 352 -0.99 14.01 -4.96
CA GLU A 352 -1.43 13.49 -3.66
C GLU A 352 -0.54 12.35 -3.16
N GLN A 353 -0.21 11.39 -4.01
CA GLN A 353 0.66 10.27 -3.67
C GLN A 353 2.07 10.73 -3.31
N SER A 354 2.64 11.65 -4.08
CA SER A 354 4.01 12.16 -3.90
C SER A 354 4.15 13.27 -2.85
N GLY A 355 3.02 13.80 -2.33
CA GLY A 355 3.03 14.96 -1.42
C GLY A 355 3.18 16.32 -2.11
N LEU A 356 3.32 16.36 -3.44
CA LEU A 356 3.36 17.59 -4.22
C LEU A 356 2.03 18.35 -4.20
N ILE A 357 0.94 17.73 -3.72
CA ILE A 357 -0.37 18.38 -3.59
C ILE A 357 -0.32 19.59 -2.65
N VAL A 358 0.54 19.59 -1.62
CA VAL A 358 0.67 20.72 -0.69
C VAL A 358 1.26 21.95 -1.40
N PRO A 359 2.47 21.91 -2.01
CA PRO A 359 2.98 23.06 -2.76
C PRO A 359 2.12 23.43 -3.97
N LEU A 360 1.47 22.46 -4.63
CA LEU A 360 0.52 22.73 -5.71
C LEU A 360 -0.68 23.54 -5.20
N GLY A 361 -1.25 23.17 -4.08
CA GLY A 361 -2.39 23.89 -3.49
C GLY A 361 -2.04 25.30 -3.08
N TYR A 362 -0.86 25.55 -2.52
CA TYR A 362 -0.42 26.91 -2.23
C TYR A 362 -0.24 27.75 -3.50
N TRP A 363 0.25 27.17 -4.57
CA TRP A 363 0.33 27.82 -5.88
C TRP A 363 -1.07 28.17 -6.40
N VAL A 364 -2.01 27.22 -6.36
CA VAL A 364 -3.41 27.43 -6.76
C VAL A 364 -4.07 28.55 -5.95
N LEU A 365 -3.95 28.51 -4.61
CA LEU A 365 -4.52 29.54 -3.72
C LEU A 365 -3.94 30.92 -4.03
N ALA A 366 -2.62 31.03 -4.16
CA ALA A 366 -1.96 32.30 -4.48
C ALA A 366 -2.45 32.89 -5.80
N ARG A 367 -2.59 32.03 -6.83
CA ARG A 367 -3.03 32.42 -8.17
C ARG A 367 -4.53 32.76 -8.21
N ALA A 368 -5.38 31.93 -7.58
CA ALA A 368 -6.82 32.20 -7.49
C ALA A 368 -7.12 33.56 -6.82
N LEU A 369 -6.43 33.85 -5.73
CA LEU A 369 -6.57 35.15 -5.03
C LEU A 369 -6.04 36.32 -5.86
N GLU A 370 -4.96 36.17 -6.62
CA GLU A 370 -4.45 37.19 -7.55
C GLU A 370 -5.45 37.46 -8.68
N ASP A 371 -6.04 36.41 -9.24
CA ASP A 371 -7.03 36.52 -10.30
C ASP A 371 -8.36 37.10 -9.79
N MET A 372 -8.77 36.81 -8.55
CA MET A 372 -9.90 37.51 -7.87
C MET A 372 -9.66 39.01 -7.74
N GLN A 373 -8.45 39.40 -7.35
CA GLN A 373 -8.11 40.83 -7.28
C GLN A 373 -8.17 41.49 -8.68
N THR A 374 -7.72 40.78 -9.71
CA THR A 374 -7.78 41.25 -11.10
C THR A 374 -9.24 41.44 -11.55
N LEU A 375 -10.12 40.48 -11.29
CA LEU A 375 -11.57 40.56 -11.60
C LEU A 375 -12.21 41.78 -10.89
N ARG A 376 -11.89 42.00 -9.64
CA ARG A 376 -12.38 43.17 -8.87
C ARG A 376 -11.90 44.50 -9.46
N ASN A 377 -10.63 44.58 -9.86
CA ASN A 377 -10.02 45.79 -10.41
C ASN A 377 -10.67 46.24 -11.74
N VAL A 378 -11.22 45.28 -12.52
CA VAL A 378 -11.97 45.58 -13.75
C VAL A 378 -13.47 45.81 -13.54
N GLY A 379 -13.93 45.90 -12.26
CA GLY A 379 -15.30 46.22 -11.92
C GLY A 379 -16.28 45.04 -11.94
N ILE A 380 -15.80 43.80 -12.01
CA ILE A 380 -16.65 42.63 -11.84
C ILE A 380 -17.05 42.52 -10.38
N ALA A 381 -18.34 42.33 -10.11
CA ALA A 381 -18.86 42.17 -8.76
C ALA A 381 -18.16 40.99 -8.04
N PRO A 382 -18.06 41.04 -6.69
CA PRO A 382 -17.49 39.92 -5.94
C PRO A 382 -18.22 38.60 -6.26
N LEU A 383 -17.45 37.61 -6.64
CA LEU A 383 -17.91 36.23 -6.90
C LEU A 383 -17.26 35.30 -5.87
N HIS A 384 -17.97 34.28 -5.45
CA HIS A 384 -17.35 33.24 -4.63
C HIS A 384 -16.36 32.45 -5.48
N MET A 385 -15.12 32.31 -5.01
CA MET A 385 -14.07 31.53 -5.64
C MET A 385 -13.93 30.19 -4.91
N ALA A 386 -14.39 29.14 -5.53
CA ALA A 386 -14.26 27.79 -5.01
C ALA A 386 -12.90 27.20 -5.41
N VAL A 387 -12.22 26.63 -4.44
CA VAL A 387 -10.91 25.98 -4.61
C VAL A 387 -10.94 24.60 -3.98
N ASN A 388 -10.59 23.58 -4.75
CA ASN A 388 -10.47 22.20 -4.28
C ASN A 388 -9.32 22.08 -3.27
N LEU A 389 -9.56 21.42 -2.13
CA LEU A 389 -8.59 21.25 -1.06
C LEU A 389 -8.52 19.79 -0.62
N SER A 390 -7.34 19.17 -0.79
CA SER A 390 -7.12 17.77 -0.42
C SER A 390 -6.97 17.57 1.08
N PHE A 391 -7.23 16.33 1.54
CA PHE A 391 -7.05 15.97 2.95
C PHE A 391 -5.63 16.22 3.47
N ARG A 392 -4.59 15.99 2.66
CA ARG A 392 -3.19 16.26 3.04
C ARG A 392 -2.91 17.73 3.28
N GLN A 393 -3.57 18.63 2.56
CA GLN A 393 -3.43 20.06 2.76
C GLN A 393 -4.08 20.51 4.06
N PHE A 394 -5.20 19.90 4.47
CA PHE A 394 -5.80 20.14 5.79
C PHE A 394 -4.90 19.74 6.96
N GLN A 395 -4.05 18.73 6.77
CA GLN A 395 -3.09 18.30 7.78
C GLN A 395 -1.83 19.18 7.84
N ASP A 396 -1.66 20.10 6.90
CA ASP A 396 -0.50 20.98 6.90
C ASP A 396 -0.67 22.11 7.94
N SER A 397 0.19 22.12 8.92
CA SER A 397 0.22 23.12 10.00
C SER A 397 0.40 24.57 9.50
N GLN A 398 0.90 24.74 8.27
CA GLN A 398 1.14 26.06 7.67
C GLN A 398 -0.09 26.60 6.91
N LEU A 399 -1.15 25.81 6.72
CA LEU A 399 -2.31 26.19 5.89
C LEU A 399 -2.94 27.50 6.37
N LEU A 400 -3.32 27.56 7.66
CA LEU A 400 -4.00 28.71 8.24
C LEU A 400 -3.15 29.98 8.16
N SER A 401 -1.87 29.89 8.54
CA SER A 401 -0.95 31.04 8.53
C SER A 401 -0.66 31.54 7.12
N THR A 402 -0.47 30.62 6.18
CA THR A 402 -0.21 30.95 4.77
C THR A 402 -1.42 31.61 4.12
N LEU A 403 -2.62 31.04 4.34
CA LEU A 403 -3.86 31.59 3.79
C LEU A 403 -4.15 32.98 4.37
N SER A 404 -4.04 33.14 5.70
CA SER A 404 -4.25 34.45 6.36
C SER A 404 -3.32 35.52 5.78
N ARG A 405 -2.05 35.19 5.54
CA ARG A 405 -1.09 36.08 4.89
C ARG A 405 -1.53 36.43 3.46
N LEU A 406 -1.86 35.41 2.65
CA LEU A 406 -2.25 35.61 1.24
C LEU A 406 -3.50 36.50 1.10
N ILE A 407 -4.49 36.32 1.98
CA ILE A 407 -5.70 37.13 2.01
C ILE A 407 -5.38 38.59 2.41
N ASN A 408 -4.61 38.77 3.48
CA ASN A 408 -4.24 40.09 3.97
C ASN A 408 -3.39 40.88 2.97
N ASP A 409 -2.37 40.25 2.38
CA ASP A 409 -1.47 40.87 1.40
C ASP A 409 -2.21 41.39 0.16
N ARG A 410 -3.34 40.77 -0.20
CA ARG A 410 -4.15 41.12 -1.38
C ARG A 410 -5.41 41.95 -1.05
N GLY A 411 -5.72 42.14 0.23
CA GLY A 411 -6.90 42.85 0.68
C GLY A 411 -8.20 42.25 0.17
N ILE A 412 -8.27 40.90 0.13
CA ILE A 412 -9.46 40.15 -0.28
C ILE A 412 -10.29 39.81 0.95
N ASP A 413 -11.61 39.90 0.82
CA ASP A 413 -12.53 39.43 1.85
C ASP A 413 -12.56 37.88 1.82
N ALA A 414 -12.22 37.24 2.94
CA ALA A 414 -12.19 35.82 3.07
C ALA A 414 -13.55 35.13 2.79
N SER A 415 -14.66 35.87 2.95
CA SER A 415 -16.01 35.37 2.67
C SER A 415 -16.27 35.08 1.19
N TRP A 416 -15.39 35.57 0.31
CA TRP A 416 -15.45 35.26 -1.12
C TRP A 416 -14.69 33.98 -1.48
N LEU A 417 -13.94 33.38 -0.54
CA LEU A 417 -13.24 32.12 -0.75
C LEU A 417 -14.08 30.96 -0.22
N GLU A 418 -14.18 29.93 -1.01
CA GLU A 418 -14.86 28.68 -0.70
C GLU A 418 -13.89 27.51 -0.89
N PHE A 419 -13.82 26.61 0.08
CA PHE A 419 -13.06 25.37 -0.06
C PHE A 419 -13.96 24.18 -0.33
N GLU A 420 -13.68 23.49 -1.40
CA GLU A 420 -14.34 22.25 -1.80
C GLU A 420 -13.61 21.05 -1.23
N LEU A 421 -14.34 20.18 -0.55
CA LEU A 421 -13.86 19.02 0.15
C LEU A 421 -14.62 17.80 -0.30
N THR A 422 -13.93 16.75 -0.69
CA THR A 422 -14.61 15.48 -1.01
C THR A 422 -15.20 14.83 0.25
N GLU A 423 -16.29 14.11 0.08
CA GLU A 423 -16.96 13.36 1.14
C GLU A 423 -15.98 12.51 1.96
N THR A 424 -15.10 11.76 1.28
CA THR A 424 -14.09 10.90 1.90
C THR A 424 -13.07 11.66 2.75
N ALA A 425 -12.72 12.89 2.35
CA ALA A 425 -11.76 13.72 3.08
C ALA A 425 -12.30 14.18 4.44
N VAL A 426 -13.60 14.47 4.50
CA VAL A 426 -14.26 15.03 5.69
C VAL A 426 -14.71 13.93 6.66
N MET A 427 -15.05 12.73 6.16
CA MET A 427 -15.53 11.61 6.98
C MET A 427 -14.45 10.93 7.81
N ARG A 428 -13.18 11.18 7.55
CA ARG A 428 -12.10 10.74 8.44
C ARG A 428 -12.22 11.49 9.76
N ARG A 429 -12.62 10.78 10.83
CA ARG A 429 -12.70 11.30 12.20
C ARG A 429 -11.31 11.81 12.62
N ASN A 430 -11.08 13.09 12.40
CA ASN A 430 -9.86 13.75 12.83
C ASN A 430 -10.22 15.09 13.44
N ASP A 431 -10.08 15.21 14.75
CA ASP A 431 -10.31 16.45 15.50
C ASP A 431 -9.51 17.62 14.94
N GLN A 432 -8.35 17.34 14.34
CA GLN A 432 -7.51 18.34 13.70
C GLN A 432 -8.17 18.95 12.45
N VAL A 433 -8.86 18.14 11.61
CA VAL A 433 -9.59 18.64 10.44
C VAL A 433 -10.68 19.58 10.88
N ARG A 434 -11.49 19.19 11.87
CA ARG A 434 -12.55 20.04 12.41
C ARG A 434 -11.99 21.35 12.99
N HIS A 435 -10.93 21.27 13.78
CA HIS A 435 -10.28 22.46 14.35
C HIS A 435 -9.78 23.41 13.24
N THR A 436 -9.20 22.88 12.18
CA THR A 436 -8.73 23.67 11.02
C THR A 436 -9.92 24.30 10.27
N MET A 437 -11.02 23.55 10.06
CA MET A 437 -12.25 24.10 9.45
C MET A 437 -12.83 25.24 10.30
N ASP A 438 -12.93 25.06 11.62
CA ASP A 438 -13.43 26.08 12.53
C ASP A 438 -12.56 27.34 12.48
N ALA A 439 -11.24 27.19 12.49
CA ALA A 439 -10.29 28.31 12.42
C ALA A 439 -10.37 29.06 11.07
N LEU A 440 -10.50 28.36 9.96
CA LEU A 440 -10.70 28.96 8.64
C LEU A 440 -12.08 29.60 8.51
N GLY A 441 -13.12 28.99 9.07
CA GLY A 441 -14.46 29.57 9.17
C GLY A 441 -14.49 30.88 9.97
N GLN A 442 -13.71 30.99 11.05
CA GLN A 442 -13.55 32.27 11.81
C GLN A 442 -12.90 33.37 10.98
N LEU A 443 -12.08 33.04 9.98
CA LEU A 443 -11.58 34.01 9.00
C LEU A 443 -12.67 34.45 8.00
N GLY A 444 -13.79 33.74 7.92
CA GLY A 444 -14.87 34.01 6.98
C GLY A 444 -14.93 33.06 5.78
N VAL A 445 -14.00 32.10 5.65
CA VAL A 445 -13.98 31.15 4.55
C VAL A 445 -15.18 30.20 4.61
N ARG A 446 -15.82 29.96 3.48
CA ARG A 446 -16.94 29.01 3.33
C ARG A 446 -16.42 27.61 2.95
N PHE A 447 -17.22 26.58 3.25
CA PHE A 447 -16.92 25.20 2.86
C PHE A 447 -18.07 24.61 2.06
N SER A 448 -17.74 23.85 1.02
CA SER A 448 -18.66 23.01 0.28
C SER A 448 -18.23 21.54 0.32
N LEU A 449 -19.20 20.66 0.30
CA LEU A 449 -18.99 19.22 0.19
C LEU A 449 -19.11 18.79 -1.27
N ASP A 450 -18.03 18.24 -1.81
CA ASP A 450 -17.93 17.80 -3.18
C ASP A 450 -18.16 16.29 -3.36
N ASP A 451 -18.51 15.86 -4.57
CA ASP A 451 -18.76 14.46 -4.95
C ASP A 451 -19.83 13.76 -4.09
N PHE A 452 -20.85 14.50 -3.62
CA PHE A 452 -21.86 13.93 -2.71
C PHE A 452 -22.68 12.82 -3.36
N GLY A 453 -22.75 11.68 -2.64
CA GLY A 453 -23.48 10.49 -3.04
C GLY A 453 -22.62 9.40 -3.67
N THR A 454 -21.32 9.63 -3.87
CA THR A 454 -20.39 8.61 -4.37
C THR A 454 -19.77 7.77 -3.25
N GLY A 455 -19.93 8.17 -1.98
CA GLY A 455 -19.39 7.53 -0.78
C GLY A 455 -20.46 7.09 0.22
N PHE A 456 -20.01 6.59 1.37
CA PHE A 456 -20.86 6.19 2.50
C PHE A 456 -20.98 7.32 3.53
N SER A 457 -21.88 8.28 3.30
CA SER A 457 -22.12 9.37 4.27
C SER A 457 -22.97 8.94 5.44
N SER A 458 -22.45 9.11 6.65
CA SER A 458 -23.30 9.17 7.84
C SER A 458 -23.90 10.59 7.97
N PHE A 459 -25.21 10.72 7.77
CA PHE A 459 -25.93 12.00 7.87
C PHE A 459 -25.74 12.71 9.21
N VAL A 460 -25.47 11.96 10.29
CA VAL A 460 -25.21 12.49 11.63
C VAL A 460 -23.90 13.30 11.64
N HIS A 461 -22.89 12.88 10.88
CA HIS A 461 -21.63 13.60 10.80
C HIS A 461 -21.75 14.86 9.94
N LEU A 462 -22.49 14.79 8.84
CA LEU A 462 -22.67 15.91 7.93
C LEU A 462 -23.28 17.15 8.66
N SER A 463 -24.29 16.92 9.51
CA SER A 463 -24.95 18.01 10.28
C SER A 463 -24.04 18.69 11.33
N SER A 464 -22.90 18.10 11.66
CA SER A 464 -21.96 18.63 12.66
C SER A 464 -20.82 19.45 12.06
N LEU A 465 -20.73 19.55 10.74
CA LEU A 465 -19.65 20.23 10.04
C LEU A 465 -20.06 21.65 9.61
N PRO A 466 -19.15 22.62 9.60
CA PRO A 466 -19.43 23.99 9.19
C PRO A 466 -19.49 24.15 7.66
N ILE A 467 -20.32 23.34 7.00
CA ILE A 467 -20.51 23.32 5.54
C ILE A 467 -21.65 24.25 5.18
N ALA A 468 -21.54 25.01 4.09
CA ALA A 468 -22.54 25.90 3.57
C ALA A 468 -23.25 25.38 2.31
N LEU A 469 -22.54 24.60 1.50
CA LEU A 469 -23.02 24.08 0.21
C LEU A 469 -22.78 22.58 0.08
N LEU A 470 -23.66 21.95 -0.71
CA LEU A 470 -23.54 20.56 -1.12
C LEU A 470 -23.53 20.49 -2.66
N LYS A 471 -22.50 19.87 -3.24
CA LYS A 471 -22.36 19.69 -4.69
C LYS A 471 -22.81 18.28 -5.06
N ILE A 472 -23.82 18.17 -5.93
CA ILE A 472 -24.30 16.91 -6.48
C ILE A 472 -23.42 16.54 -7.66
N ASP A 473 -22.75 15.38 -7.56
CA ASP A 473 -21.82 14.91 -8.60
C ASP A 473 -22.49 14.74 -9.96
N ARG A 474 -21.73 15.03 -10.99
CA ARG A 474 -22.17 14.96 -12.41
C ARG A 474 -22.73 13.60 -12.82
N THR A 475 -22.33 12.50 -12.22
CA THR A 475 -22.82 11.17 -12.57
C THR A 475 -24.31 11.00 -12.31
N PHE A 476 -24.84 11.65 -11.27
CA PHE A 476 -26.27 11.67 -10.96
C PHE A 476 -27.03 12.58 -11.90
N VAL A 477 -26.46 13.76 -12.20
CA VAL A 477 -27.08 14.75 -13.10
C VAL A 477 -27.15 14.21 -14.55
N ALA A 478 -26.08 13.61 -15.04
CA ALA A 478 -26.03 13.00 -16.38
C ALA A 478 -27.09 11.88 -16.56
N GLY A 479 -27.38 11.13 -15.48
CA GLY A 479 -28.40 10.08 -15.52
C GLY A 479 -29.86 10.58 -15.58
N MET A 480 -30.10 11.89 -15.34
CA MET A 480 -31.45 12.44 -15.29
C MET A 480 -32.21 12.38 -16.64
N ASP A 481 -31.49 12.48 -17.75
CA ASP A 481 -32.10 12.44 -19.07
C ASP A 481 -32.65 11.06 -19.42
N GLU A 482 -32.01 9.99 -18.94
CA GLU A 482 -32.30 8.61 -19.33
C GLU A 482 -33.16 7.85 -18.31
N ARG A 483 -33.07 8.14 -17.02
CA ARG A 483 -33.63 7.30 -15.93
C ARG A 483 -34.51 8.09 -14.97
N ALA A 484 -35.74 7.60 -14.77
CA ALA A 484 -36.64 8.19 -13.77
C ALA A 484 -36.10 8.08 -12.34
N GLU A 485 -35.37 7.00 -12.03
CA GLU A 485 -34.76 6.78 -10.72
C GLU A 485 -33.68 7.83 -10.41
N SER A 486 -32.83 8.17 -11.42
CA SER A 486 -31.83 9.23 -11.27
C SER A 486 -32.47 10.60 -10.97
N ARG A 487 -33.58 10.93 -11.64
CA ARG A 487 -34.35 12.17 -11.33
C ARG A 487 -34.88 12.18 -9.90
N GLN A 488 -35.43 11.07 -9.42
CA GLN A 488 -35.92 10.94 -8.05
C GLN A 488 -34.78 11.05 -7.02
N LEU A 489 -33.62 10.45 -7.33
CA LEU A 489 -32.46 10.50 -6.46
C LEU A 489 -31.92 11.94 -6.33
N VAL A 490 -31.72 12.64 -7.44
CA VAL A 490 -31.29 14.06 -7.43
C VAL A 490 -32.29 14.91 -6.66
N LYS A 491 -33.60 14.72 -6.86
CA LYS A 491 -34.63 15.42 -6.10
C LYS A 491 -34.54 15.14 -4.60
N ALA A 492 -34.28 13.88 -4.21
CA ALA A 492 -34.09 13.50 -2.81
C ALA A 492 -32.85 14.16 -2.20
N MET A 493 -31.73 14.24 -2.96
CA MET A 493 -30.52 14.92 -2.53
C MET A 493 -30.74 16.43 -2.30
N VAL A 494 -31.43 17.11 -3.22
CA VAL A 494 -31.78 18.53 -3.06
C VAL A 494 -32.63 18.75 -1.78
N ASN A 495 -33.65 17.94 -1.58
CA ASN A 495 -34.50 18.03 -0.37
C ASN A 495 -33.72 17.76 0.92
N LEU A 496 -32.81 16.78 0.90
CA LEU A 496 -31.95 16.47 2.02
C LEU A 496 -31.05 17.64 2.40
N ALA A 497 -30.38 18.22 1.42
CA ALA A 497 -29.51 19.37 1.65
C ALA A 497 -30.30 20.57 2.25
N HIS A 498 -31.49 20.88 1.74
CA HIS A 498 -32.33 21.91 2.27
C HIS A 498 -32.80 21.64 3.71
N ASN A 499 -33.11 20.36 4.04
CA ASN A 499 -33.44 19.96 5.41
C ASN A 499 -32.26 20.13 6.37
N LEU A 500 -31.04 20.12 5.86
CA LEU A 500 -29.81 20.39 6.61
C LEU A 500 -29.39 21.87 6.54
N HIS A 501 -30.23 22.73 5.97
CA HIS A 501 -29.97 24.18 5.76
C HIS A 501 -28.74 24.45 4.88
N LEU A 502 -28.45 23.58 3.93
CA LEU A 502 -27.37 23.74 2.96
C LEU A 502 -27.90 24.22 1.62
N GLU A 503 -27.14 25.06 0.93
CA GLU A 503 -27.37 25.36 -0.49
C GLU A 503 -26.91 24.17 -1.35
N VAL A 504 -27.50 24.05 -2.54
CA VAL A 504 -27.18 22.94 -3.46
C VAL A 504 -26.62 23.46 -4.77
N VAL A 505 -25.53 22.88 -5.20
CA VAL A 505 -24.95 23.07 -6.54
C VAL A 505 -25.09 21.75 -7.31
N ALA A 506 -25.73 21.75 -8.48
CA ALA A 506 -25.74 20.57 -9.36
C ALA A 506 -24.64 20.71 -10.42
N GLU A 507 -23.80 19.67 -10.51
CA GLU A 507 -22.67 19.66 -11.42
C GLU A 507 -22.94 18.92 -12.74
N GLY A 508 -22.17 19.27 -13.77
CA GLY A 508 -22.22 18.58 -15.05
C GLY A 508 -23.55 18.80 -15.81
N VAL A 509 -24.20 19.95 -15.61
CA VAL A 509 -25.41 20.30 -16.35
C VAL A 509 -25.06 20.63 -17.80
N GLU A 510 -25.57 19.81 -18.73
CA GLU A 510 -25.26 19.89 -20.17
C GLU A 510 -26.48 20.18 -21.04
N THR A 511 -27.70 19.91 -20.54
CA THR A 511 -28.95 20.08 -21.31
C THR A 511 -29.91 21.07 -20.66
N VAL A 512 -30.80 21.67 -21.46
CA VAL A 512 -31.85 22.56 -20.98
C VAL A 512 -32.86 21.79 -20.15
N GLU A 513 -33.12 20.56 -20.50
CA GLU A 513 -34.02 19.64 -19.81
C GLU A 513 -33.56 19.37 -18.38
N GLN A 514 -32.24 19.12 -18.20
CA GLN A 514 -31.63 18.99 -16.84
C GLN A 514 -31.80 20.28 -16.03
N LEU A 515 -31.53 21.42 -16.66
CA LEU A 515 -31.66 22.73 -16.01
C LEU A 515 -33.09 22.98 -15.52
N ASP A 516 -34.10 22.68 -16.37
CA ASP A 516 -35.51 22.89 -16.03
C ASP A 516 -35.99 21.93 -14.92
N GLU A 517 -35.50 20.70 -14.91
CA GLU A 517 -35.77 19.75 -13.83
C GLU A 517 -35.16 20.24 -12.48
N LEU A 518 -33.90 20.67 -12.51
CA LEU A 518 -33.20 21.17 -11.31
C LEU A 518 -33.90 22.43 -10.75
N ARG A 519 -34.39 23.33 -11.63
CA ARG A 519 -35.24 24.46 -11.21
C ARG A 519 -36.51 24.01 -10.51
N ARG A 520 -37.22 23.01 -11.06
CA ARG A 520 -38.44 22.44 -10.47
C ARG A 520 -38.17 21.79 -9.10
N TYR A 521 -36.98 21.21 -8.90
CA TYR A 521 -36.59 20.62 -7.62
C TYR A 521 -36.14 21.67 -6.58
N GLY A 522 -35.99 22.92 -7.00
CA GLY A 522 -35.54 24.00 -6.13
C GLY A 522 -34.04 24.05 -5.89
N CYS A 523 -33.23 23.46 -6.78
CA CYS A 523 -31.78 23.54 -6.72
C CYS A 523 -31.35 25.01 -6.76
N ASN A 524 -30.35 25.40 -5.92
CA ASN A 524 -29.92 26.77 -5.79
C ASN A 524 -29.03 27.23 -6.94
N GLN A 525 -28.01 26.46 -7.25
CA GLN A 525 -27.00 26.80 -8.23
C GLN A 525 -26.72 25.62 -9.18
N VAL A 526 -26.23 25.92 -10.37
CA VAL A 526 -25.81 24.91 -11.34
C VAL A 526 -24.46 25.27 -11.94
N GLN A 527 -23.73 24.23 -12.29
CA GLN A 527 -22.46 24.30 -12.99
C GLN A 527 -22.40 23.23 -14.06
N GLY A 528 -21.90 23.54 -15.25
CA GLY A 528 -21.78 22.57 -16.34
C GLY A 528 -21.53 23.24 -17.68
N PHE A 529 -21.39 22.42 -18.72
CA PHE A 529 -21.07 22.90 -20.06
C PHE A 529 -22.22 23.69 -20.70
N LEU A 530 -23.44 23.53 -20.20
CA LEU A 530 -24.57 24.37 -20.61
C LEU A 530 -24.34 25.83 -20.23
N VAL A 531 -23.75 26.10 -19.06
CA VAL A 531 -23.41 27.45 -18.59
C VAL A 531 -22.13 27.94 -19.25
N SER A 532 -21.04 27.24 -19.04
CA SER A 532 -19.74 27.48 -19.70
C SER A 532 -18.77 26.31 -19.45
N ARG A 533 -17.87 26.08 -20.38
CA ARG A 533 -16.68 25.28 -20.12
C ARG A 533 -15.72 26.09 -19.23
N PRO A 534 -14.79 25.43 -18.50
CA PRO A 534 -13.73 26.14 -17.79
C PRO A 534 -12.92 27.05 -18.73
N LEU A 535 -12.81 28.32 -18.38
CA LEU A 535 -12.17 29.36 -19.20
C LEU A 535 -10.91 29.90 -18.51
N PRO A 536 -9.82 30.18 -19.23
CA PRO A 536 -8.72 31.00 -18.71
C PRO A 536 -9.21 32.40 -18.32
N LEU A 537 -8.44 33.12 -17.48
CA LEU A 537 -8.85 34.41 -16.89
C LEU A 537 -9.34 35.43 -17.94
N GLN A 538 -8.63 35.65 -19.04
CA GLN A 538 -8.97 36.67 -20.03
C GLN A 538 -10.29 36.35 -20.76
N PRO A 539 -10.53 35.13 -21.32
CA PRO A 539 -11.84 34.75 -21.85
C PRO A 539 -12.96 34.80 -20.82
N LEU A 540 -12.69 34.45 -19.55
CA LEU A 540 -13.66 34.55 -18.45
C LEU A 540 -14.10 36.00 -18.23
N MET A 541 -13.15 36.93 -18.20
CA MET A 541 -13.47 38.36 -18.02
C MET A 541 -14.41 38.88 -19.10
N ALA A 542 -14.14 38.52 -20.36
CA ALA A 542 -15.00 38.89 -21.48
C ALA A 542 -16.40 38.25 -21.35
N TYR A 543 -16.48 37.00 -20.93
CA TYR A 543 -17.75 36.28 -20.71
C TYR A 543 -18.61 36.96 -19.61
N LEU A 544 -17.99 37.30 -18.47
CA LEU A 544 -18.67 37.94 -17.36
C LEU A 544 -19.14 39.38 -17.70
N GLN A 545 -18.34 40.12 -18.45
CA GLN A 545 -18.71 41.46 -18.92
C GLN A 545 -19.88 41.43 -19.92
N ALA A 546 -19.88 40.53 -20.88
CA ALA A 546 -20.99 40.35 -21.81
C ALA A 546 -22.31 39.99 -21.11
N GLY A 547 -22.26 39.15 -20.05
CA GLY A 547 -23.42 38.85 -19.22
C GLY A 547 -23.97 40.10 -18.45
N LEU A 548 -23.09 41.00 -18.01
CA LEU A 548 -23.49 42.26 -17.37
C LEU A 548 -24.19 43.21 -18.34
N ASP A 549 -23.71 43.28 -19.59
CA ASP A 549 -24.31 44.14 -20.65
C ASP A 549 -25.71 43.65 -21.04
N HIS A 550 -25.93 42.34 -21.15
CA HIS A 550 -27.28 41.80 -21.44
C HIS A 550 -28.30 42.07 -20.33
N HIS A 551 -27.87 42.11 -19.05
CA HIS A 551 -28.76 42.48 -17.95
C HIS A 551 -29.02 44.00 -17.84
N ALA A 552 -28.10 44.85 -18.30
CA ALA A 552 -28.32 46.28 -18.39
C ALA A 552 -29.38 46.61 -19.48
N ASP A 553 -29.29 45.98 -20.64
CA ASP A 553 -30.25 46.14 -21.73
C ASP A 553 -31.68 45.62 -21.41
N ALA A 554 -31.78 44.54 -20.61
CA ALA A 554 -33.06 43.99 -20.16
C ALA A 554 -33.78 44.86 -19.11
N ARG A 555 -33.05 45.75 -18.42
CA ARG A 555 -33.62 46.75 -17.47
C ARG A 555 -34.04 48.06 -18.14
N LEU A 556 -33.63 48.27 -19.38
CA LEU A 556 -33.99 49.44 -20.18
C LEU A 556 -35.13 49.17 -21.17
N ARG A 557 -35.65 47.95 -21.20
CA ARG A 557 -36.91 47.57 -21.90
C ARG A 557 -37.98 47.15 -20.87
#